data_fe7f4f9f716db0981974c4cd148ff979
#
_entry.id   fe7f4f9f716db0981974c4cd148ff979
#
_cell.length_a   1.000
_cell.length_b   1.000
_cell.length_c   1.000
_cell.angle_alpha   90.00
_cell.angle_beta   90.00
_cell.angle_gamma   90.00
#
_symmetry.space_group_name_H-M   'P 1'
#
loop_
_entity.id
_entity.type
_entity.pdbx_description
1 polymer ?
#
loop_
_entity_poly.entity_id
_entity_poly.type
_entity_poly.pdbx_seq_one_letter_code
_entity_poly.pdbx_strand_id
1 'polypeptide(L)'
;MNNKLYALVGPHACGKSTIIQELIRRGVNYIPLYTTRSPDSYVHNPVSAAKMYRFIGKEDFFKQEFLVKITYKGEYYGMMKQEILGGLQNHKHNVVIADVQGIKQLSKLLKDNFESIYIMVDYVTLVERMLHLKHSNDEIKYHIEYAESNGEFDTWKISTHVVKNIISFDSTLNQILAIMGMMAPVSK
;
A
#
# COMPACT_ATOMS: atom_id res chain seq x y z
N MET A 1 -10.77 10.02 -20.18
CA MET A 1 -9.73 9.79 -19.14
C MET A 1 -10.04 8.44 -18.52
N ASN A 2 -9.08 7.53 -18.50
CA ASN A 2 -9.31 6.20 -17.94
C ASN A 2 -9.19 6.24 -16.41
N ASN A 3 -10.14 5.61 -15.72
CA ASN A 3 -10.05 5.40 -14.28
C ASN A 3 -8.86 4.51 -13.97
N LYS A 4 -8.07 4.85 -12.94
CA LYS A 4 -6.82 4.16 -12.60
C LYS A 4 -6.82 3.58 -11.19
N LEU A 5 -6.09 2.48 -11.05
CA LEU A 5 -5.71 1.91 -9.76
C LEU A 5 -4.23 2.20 -9.51
N TYR A 6 -3.94 2.83 -8.37
CA TYR A 6 -2.58 3.11 -7.90
C TYR A 6 -2.24 2.17 -6.75
N ALA A 7 -1.13 1.46 -6.84
CA ALA A 7 -0.63 0.65 -5.73
C ALA A 7 0.50 1.38 -5.00
N LEU A 8 0.31 1.65 -3.72
CA LEU A 8 1.40 2.11 -2.86
C LEU A 8 2.20 0.92 -2.36
N VAL A 9 3.49 0.95 -2.59
CA VAL A 9 4.42 -0.14 -2.26
C VAL A 9 5.66 0.39 -1.54
N GLY A 10 6.32 -0.47 -0.79
CA GLY A 10 7.52 -0.14 -0.03
C GLY A 10 7.55 -0.87 1.32
N PRO A 11 8.69 -0.82 2.03
CA PRO A 11 8.89 -1.56 3.27
C PRO A 11 7.96 -1.12 4.41
N HIS A 12 7.95 -1.88 5.48
CA HIS A 12 7.24 -1.51 6.71
C HIS A 12 7.70 -0.14 7.21
N ALA A 13 6.80 0.66 7.78
CA ALA A 13 7.04 2.03 8.27
C ALA A 13 7.43 3.08 7.20
N CYS A 14 7.40 2.78 5.90
CA CYS A 14 7.66 3.79 4.87
C CYS A 14 6.57 4.87 4.71
N GLY A 15 5.40 4.70 5.37
CA GLY A 15 4.33 5.71 5.44
C GLY A 15 3.09 5.45 4.59
N LYS A 16 2.94 4.29 3.96
CA LYS A 16 1.80 3.95 3.08
C LYS A 16 0.43 4.22 3.71
N SER A 17 0.21 3.76 4.93
CA SER A 17 -1.09 3.92 5.60
C SER A 17 -1.44 5.39 5.87
N THR A 18 -0.45 6.20 6.25
CA THR A 18 -0.64 7.64 6.49
C THR A 18 -0.97 8.37 5.19
N ILE A 19 -0.26 8.04 4.11
CA ILE A 19 -0.52 8.59 2.76
C ILE A 19 -1.95 8.22 2.32
N ILE A 20 -2.35 6.95 2.45
CA ILE A 20 -3.69 6.50 2.07
C ILE A 20 -4.78 7.23 2.85
N GLN A 21 -4.62 7.41 4.15
CA GLN A 21 -5.60 8.15 4.94
C GLN A 21 -5.81 9.58 4.43
N GLU A 22 -4.73 10.24 4.00
CA GLU A 22 -4.82 11.57 3.43
C GLU A 22 -5.42 11.57 2.01
N LEU A 23 -5.10 10.57 1.20
CA LEU A 23 -5.73 10.39 -0.12
C LEU A 23 -7.24 10.15 0.00
N ILE A 24 -7.69 9.36 0.99
CA ILE A 24 -9.12 9.15 1.27
C ILE A 24 -9.81 10.48 1.62
N ARG A 25 -9.19 11.32 2.46
CA ARG A 25 -9.73 12.67 2.79
C ARG A 25 -9.89 13.56 1.57
N ARG A 26 -9.11 13.33 0.52
CA ARG A 26 -9.15 14.04 -0.76
C ARG A 26 -10.05 13.38 -1.81
N GLY A 27 -10.83 12.38 -1.41
CA GLY A 27 -11.81 11.72 -2.28
C GLY A 27 -11.27 10.58 -3.14
N VAL A 28 -10.04 10.10 -2.89
CA VAL A 28 -9.52 8.90 -3.54
C VAL A 28 -10.21 7.67 -2.96
N ASN A 29 -10.70 6.79 -3.80
CA ASN A 29 -11.30 5.53 -3.38
C ASN A 29 -10.23 4.54 -2.93
N TYR A 30 -10.25 4.14 -1.67
CA TYR A 30 -9.37 3.10 -1.15
C TYR A 30 -10.05 1.73 -1.27
N ILE A 31 -9.36 0.77 -1.87
CA ILE A 31 -9.78 -0.62 -1.97
C ILE A 31 -9.06 -1.42 -0.88
N PRO A 32 -9.80 -1.94 0.13
CA PRO A 32 -9.19 -2.62 1.26
C PRO A 32 -8.66 -4.00 0.88
N LEU A 33 -7.63 -4.44 1.60
CA LEU A 33 -7.13 -5.80 1.54
C LEU A 33 -7.91 -6.69 2.52
N TYR A 34 -8.35 -7.85 2.05
CA TYR A 34 -8.80 -8.93 2.92
C TYR A 34 -7.59 -9.68 3.47
N THR A 35 -7.61 -10.03 4.75
CA THR A 35 -6.48 -10.74 5.37
C THR A 35 -6.93 -11.75 6.40
N THR A 36 -6.17 -12.85 6.48
CA THR A 36 -6.32 -13.87 7.53
C THR A 36 -5.56 -13.52 8.80
N ARG A 37 -4.74 -12.45 8.77
CA ARG A 37 -3.99 -12.00 9.94
C ARG A 37 -4.94 -11.53 11.03
N SER A 38 -4.70 -11.95 12.28
CA SER A 38 -5.52 -11.53 13.42
C SER A 38 -5.49 -10.01 13.62
N PRO A 39 -6.64 -9.35 13.86
CA PRO A 39 -6.69 -7.93 14.24
C PRO A 39 -5.78 -7.60 15.43
N ASP A 40 -5.71 -8.50 16.41
CA ASP A 40 -4.93 -8.33 17.63
C ASP A 40 -3.41 -8.24 17.40
N SER A 41 -2.95 -8.70 16.24
CA SER A 41 -1.54 -8.60 15.86
C SER A 41 -1.10 -7.19 15.44
N TYR A 42 -2.05 -6.24 15.33
CA TYR A 42 -1.78 -4.84 14.97
C TYR A 42 -1.65 -3.93 16.20
N VAL A 43 -0.94 -4.40 17.23
CA VAL A 43 -0.77 -3.72 18.52
C VAL A 43 -0.29 -2.27 18.40
N HIS A 44 0.58 -1.99 17.42
CA HIS A 44 1.17 -0.65 17.25
C HIS A 44 0.27 0.34 16.50
N ASN A 45 -0.70 -0.13 15.73
CA ASN A 45 -1.62 0.75 14.99
C ASN A 45 -2.98 0.10 14.69
N PRO A 46 -3.78 -0.27 15.70
CA PRO A 46 -5.03 -1.00 15.50
C PRO A 46 -6.09 -0.18 14.75
N VAL A 47 -6.15 1.13 14.97
CA VAL A 47 -7.13 2.01 14.31
C VAL A 47 -6.86 2.11 12.80
N SER A 48 -5.59 2.22 12.42
CA SER A 48 -5.21 2.23 11.00
C SER A 48 -5.47 0.86 10.37
N ALA A 49 -5.15 -0.22 11.06
CA ALA A 49 -5.38 -1.57 10.56
C ALA A 49 -6.88 -1.83 10.27
N ALA A 50 -7.76 -1.44 11.18
CA ALA A 50 -9.20 -1.59 11.00
C ALA A 50 -9.75 -0.83 9.78
N LYS A 51 -9.11 0.26 9.38
CA LYS A 51 -9.45 1.02 8.16
C LYS A 51 -8.87 0.42 6.88
N MET A 52 -7.68 -0.19 6.98
CA MET A 52 -6.93 -0.69 5.84
C MET A 52 -7.29 -2.12 5.45
N TYR A 53 -7.74 -2.93 6.41
CA TYR A 53 -7.94 -4.36 6.20
C TYR A 53 -9.38 -4.80 6.50
N ARG A 54 -9.80 -5.84 5.78
CA ARG A 54 -10.99 -6.65 6.08
C ARG A 54 -10.50 -7.98 6.64
N PHE A 55 -10.71 -8.20 7.94
CA PHE A 55 -10.29 -9.42 8.61
C PHE A 55 -11.27 -10.55 8.30
N ILE A 56 -10.75 -11.70 7.88
CA ILE A 56 -11.54 -12.86 7.47
C ILE A 56 -10.86 -14.15 7.92
N GLY A 57 -11.64 -15.16 8.30
CA GLY A 57 -11.11 -16.48 8.64
C GLY A 57 -10.47 -17.19 7.44
N LYS A 58 -9.49 -18.08 7.72
CA LYS A 58 -8.77 -18.81 6.66
C LYS A 58 -9.72 -19.58 5.72
N GLU A 59 -10.69 -20.30 6.29
CA GLU A 59 -11.65 -21.07 5.50
C GLU A 59 -12.47 -20.18 4.57
N ASP A 60 -12.96 -19.04 5.08
CA ASP A 60 -13.75 -18.11 4.29
C ASP A 60 -12.89 -17.33 3.28
N PHE A 61 -11.62 -17.09 3.58
CA PHE A 61 -10.69 -16.49 2.62
C PHE A 61 -10.57 -17.33 1.35
N PHE A 62 -10.44 -18.66 1.48
CA PHE A 62 -10.29 -19.55 0.31
C PHE A 62 -11.57 -19.76 -0.49
N LYS A 63 -12.73 -19.42 0.08
CA LYS A 63 -14.03 -19.44 -0.65
C LYS A 63 -14.26 -18.18 -1.49
N GLN A 64 -13.46 -17.10 -1.29
CA GLN A 64 -13.67 -15.83 -1.99
C GLN A 64 -12.98 -15.79 -3.36
N GLU A 65 -13.58 -15.03 -4.29
CA GLU A 65 -13.01 -14.74 -5.60
C GLU A 65 -12.13 -13.48 -5.53
N PHE A 66 -10.84 -13.69 -5.24
CA PHE A 66 -9.85 -12.62 -5.27
C PHE A 66 -9.24 -12.47 -6.66
N LEU A 67 -9.07 -11.23 -7.11
CA LEU A 67 -8.32 -10.90 -8.32
C LEU A 67 -6.82 -11.10 -8.10
N VAL A 68 -6.35 -10.75 -6.91
CA VAL A 68 -4.96 -10.88 -6.47
C VAL A 68 -4.93 -11.59 -5.13
N LYS A 69 -4.07 -12.61 -5.02
CA LYS A 69 -3.76 -13.29 -3.75
C LYS A 69 -2.26 -13.20 -3.50
N ILE A 70 -1.88 -12.80 -2.31
CA ILE A 70 -0.50 -12.73 -1.87
C ILE A 70 -0.33 -13.38 -0.50
N THR A 71 0.86 -13.87 -0.22
CA THR A 71 1.25 -14.34 1.11
C THR A 71 2.31 -13.38 1.64
N TYR A 72 2.06 -12.82 2.81
CA TYR A 72 2.96 -11.89 3.45
C TYR A 72 3.12 -12.26 4.92
N LYS A 73 4.35 -12.54 5.35
CA LYS A 73 4.67 -12.94 6.74
C LYS A 73 3.84 -14.14 7.25
N GLY A 74 3.62 -15.13 6.39
CA GLY A 74 2.86 -16.34 6.72
C GLY A 74 1.33 -16.19 6.71
N GLU A 75 0.81 -14.98 6.49
CA GLU A 75 -0.61 -14.71 6.39
C GLU A 75 -1.05 -14.45 4.95
N TYR A 76 -2.31 -14.70 4.67
CA TYR A 76 -2.88 -14.48 3.34
C TYR A 76 -3.51 -13.09 3.25
N TYR A 77 -3.34 -12.48 2.07
CA TYR A 77 -3.97 -11.22 1.72
C TYR A 77 -4.59 -11.33 0.34
N GLY A 78 -5.74 -10.70 0.15
CA GLY A 78 -6.45 -10.75 -1.12
C GLY A 78 -7.13 -9.43 -1.46
N MET A 79 -7.21 -9.17 -2.75
CA MET A 79 -7.98 -8.05 -3.30
C MET A 79 -9.20 -8.62 -4.02
N MET A 80 -10.40 -8.25 -3.54
CA MET A 80 -11.64 -8.73 -4.13
C MET A 80 -11.80 -8.22 -5.56
N LYS A 81 -12.09 -9.13 -6.48
CA LYS A 81 -12.31 -8.80 -7.89
C LYS A 81 -13.42 -7.76 -8.08
N GLN A 82 -14.54 -7.94 -7.38
CA GLN A 82 -15.67 -7.03 -7.47
C GLN A 82 -15.32 -5.61 -7.00
N GLU A 83 -14.53 -5.45 -5.92
CA GLU A 83 -14.16 -4.15 -5.39
C GLU A 83 -13.19 -3.41 -6.34
N ILE A 84 -12.23 -4.13 -6.94
CA ILE A 84 -11.33 -3.54 -7.93
C ILE A 84 -12.09 -3.10 -9.18
N LEU A 85 -12.93 -3.98 -9.75
CA LEU A 85 -13.70 -3.66 -10.95
C LEU A 85 -14.72 -2.57 -10.68
N GLY A 86 -15.43 -2.62 -9.55
CA GLY A 86 -16.37 -1.57 -9.13
C GLY A 86 -15.67 -0.23 -8.87
N GLY A 87 -14.49 -0.25 -8.26
CA GLY A 87 -13.66 0.93 -8.09
C GLY A 87 -13.30 1.56 -9.44
N LEU A 88 -12.78 0.77 -10.37
CA LEU A 88 -12.41 1.23 -11.71
C LEU A 88 -13.61 1.70 -12.56
N GLN A 89 -14.81 1.21 -12.28
CA GLN A 89 -16.03 1.68 -12.98
C GLN A 89 -16.52 3.03 -12.44
N ASN A 90 -16.45 3.24 -11.12
CA ASN A 90 -17.14 4.32 -10.45
C ASN A 90 -16.23 5.46 -9.97
N HIS A 91 -14.92 5.26 -9.88
CA HIS A 91 -13.99 6.23 -9.34
C HIS A 91 -12.80 6.45 -10.27
N LYS A 92 -12.48 7.74 -10.51
CA LYS A 92 -11.35 8.15 -11.35
C LYS A 92 -10.01 7.70 -10.76
N HIS A 93 -9.87 7.80 -9.44
CA HIS A 93 -8.66 7.45 -8.71
C HIS A 93 -8.98 6.42 -7.63
N ASN A 94 -8.31 5.28 -7.73
CA ASN A 94 -8.40 4.19 -6.76
C ASN A 94 -7.00 3.91 -6.22
N VAL A 95 -6.89 3.57 -4.93
CA VAL A 95 -5.61 3.25 -4.31
C VAL A 95 -5.70 1.95 -3.50
N VAL A 96 -4.63 1.15 -3.55
CA VAL A 96 -4.43 -0.06 -2.75
C VAL A 96 -3.05 -0.07 -2.12
N ILE A 97 -2.84 -0.94 -1.13
CA ILE A 97 -1.49 -1.37 -0.69
C ILE A 97 -1.15 -2.65 -1.44
N ALA A 98 0.06 -2.74 -1.98
CA ALA A 98 0.56 -3.96 -2.59
C ALA A 98 2.02 -4.23 -2.19
N ASP A 99 2.44 -5.46 -2.44
CA ASP A 99 3.84 -5.90 -2.40
C ASP A 99 4.34 -6.20 -3.83
N VAL A 100 5.54 -6.76 -3.93
CA VAL A 100 6.15 -7.15 -5.22
C VAL A 100 5.25 -8.08 -6.03
N GLN A 101 4.60 -9.06 -5.37
CA GLN A 101 3.73 -10.02 -6.05
C GLN A 101 2.42 -9.36 -6.50
N GLY A 102 1.86 -8.50 -5.66
CA GLY A 102 0.68 -7.70 -6.00
C GLY A 102 0.90 -6.81 -7.22
N ILE A 103 2.06 -6.11 -7.30
CA ILE A 103 2.40 -5.30 -8.48
C ILE A 103 2.42 -6.16 -9.74
N LYS A 104 3.13 -7.30 -9.70
CA LYS A 104 3.26 -8.19 -10.87
C LYS A 104 1.91 -8.72 -11.37
N GLN A 105 1.01 -9.06 -10.44
CA GLN A 105 -0.33 -9.54 -10.78
C GLN A 105 -1.21 -8.40 -11.33
N LEU A 106 -1.26 -7.25 -10.63
CA LEU A 106 -2.08 -6.10 -11.03
C LEU A 106 -1.64 -5.50 -12.36
N SER A 107 -0.33 -5.33 -12.59
CA SER A 107 0.18 -4.79 -13.85
C SER A 107 -0.18 -5.68 -15.06
N LYS A 108 -0.11 -7.01 -14.88
CA LYS A 108 -0.51 -7.96 -15.94
C LYS A 108 -2.01 -7.91 -16.22
N LEU A 109 -2.83 -7.76 -15.19
CA LEU A 109 -4.29 -7.82 -15.30
C LEU A 109 -4.90 -6.51 -15.76
N LEU A 110 -4.42 -5.38 -15.28
CA LEU A 110 -5.04 -4.06 -15.48
C LEU A 110 -4.32 -3.20 -16.53
N LYS A 111 -3.10 -3.56 -16.92
CA LYS A 111 -2.32 -2.88 -17.96
C LYS A 111 -2.29 -1.35 -17.76
N ASP A 112 -2.78 -0.59 -18.72
CA ASP A 112 -2.77 0.89 -18.73
C ASP A 112 -3.63 1.52 -17.62
N ASN A 113 -4.52 0.75 -16.98
CA ASN A 113 -5.33 1.21 -15.85
C ASN A 113 -4.65 1.01 -14.51
N PHE A 114 -3.37 0.61 -14.48
CA PHE A 114 -2.60 0.37 -13.26
C PHE A 114 -1.29 1.14 -13.26
N GLU A 115 -0.98 1.75 -12.13
CA GLU A 115 0.33 2.34 -11.84
C GLU A 115 0.75 1.99 -10.41
N SER A 116 2.05 1.75 -10.21
CA SER A 116 2.61 1.52 -8.87
C SER A 116 3.49 2.69 -8.46
N ILE A 117 3.40 3.07 -7.19
CA ILE A 117 4.17 4.17 -6.59
C ILE A 117 4.97 3.59 -5.43
N TYR A 118 6.28 3.48 -5.62
CA TYR A 118 7.19 3.06 -4.57
C TYR A 118 7.49 4.22 -3.63
N ILE A 119 7.23 4.02 -2.35
CA ILE A 119 7.52 4.99 -1.30
C ILE A 119 8.90 4.72 -0.75
N MET A 120 9.87 5.50 -1.23
CA MET A 120 11.28 5.37 -0.89
C MET A 120 11.59 6.09 0.42
N VAL A 121 12.21 5.36 1.32
CA VAL A 121 12.72 5.87 2.61
C VAL A 121 14.10 5.27 2.83
N ASP A 122 15.01 6.04 3.40
CA ASP A 122 16.31 5.52 3.81
C ASP A 122 16.21 4.64 5.07
N TYR A 123 17.24 3.85 5.28
CA TYR A 123 17.29 2.85 6.35
C TYR A 123 17.18 3.46 7.75
N VAL A 124 17.86 4.56 7.98
CA VAL A 124 17.89 5.26 9.28
C VAL A 124 16.48 5.75 9.61
N THR A 125 15.83 6.43 8.66
CA THR A 125 14.45 6.92 8.82
C THR A 125 13.45 5.79 9.08
N LEU A 126 13.62 4.62 8.44
CA LEU A 126 12.75 3.46 8.71
C LEU A 126 12.90 2.98 10.15
N VAL A 127 14.14 2.84 10.63
CA VAL A 127 14.42 2.41 12.01
C VAL A 127 13.85 3.41 13.01
N GLU A 128 14.09 4.72 12.81
CA GLU A 128 13.55 5.78 13.67
C GLU A 128 12.02 5.73 13.74
N ARG A 129 11.34 5.56 12.60
CA ARG A 129 9.88 5.44 12.56
C ARG A 129 9.38 4.22 13.29
N MET A 130 10.06 3.08 13.18
CA MET A 130 9.69 1.86 13.92
C MET A 130 9.89 2.04 15.42
N LEU A 131 10.96 2.71 15.86
CA LEU A 131 11.16 3.08 17.26
C LEU A 131 10.03 3.99 17.78
N HIS A 132 9.63 5.00 17.01
CA HIS A 132 8.49 5.87 17.37
C HIS A 132 7.16 5.09 17.45
N LEU A 133 6.99 4.05 16.64
CA LEU A 133 5.85 3.12 16.72
C LEU A 133 5.98 2.12 17.88
N LYS A 134 7.03 2.24 18.72
CA LYS A 134 7.30 1.39 19.89
C LYS A 134 7.57 -0.07 19.54
N HIS A 135 8.11 -0.35 18.36
CA HIS A 135 8.63 -1.68 18.04
C HIS A 135 9.86 -1.98 18.90
N SER A 136 9.96 -3.22 19.35
CA SER A 136 11.16 -3.74 19.99
C SER A 136 12.32 -3.89 18.97
N ASN A 137 13.55 -3.99 19.45
CA ASN A 137 14.71 -4.20 18.60
C ASN A 137 14.58 -5.48 17.75
N ASP A 138 14.02 -6.55 18.30
CA ASP A 138 13.80 -7.79 17.58
C ASP A 138 12.75 -7.65 16.47
N GLU A 139 11.68 -6.90 16.72
CA GLU A 139 10.69 -6.59 15.69
C GLU A 139 11.28 -5.73 14.58
N ILE A 140 12.07 -4.71 14.91
CA ILE A 140 12.77 -3.86 13.93
C ILE A 140 13.70 -4.72 13.08
N LYS A 141 14.55 -5.52 13.69
CA LYS A 141 15.45 -6.44 13.01
C LYS A 141 14.66 -7.36 12.06
N TYR A 142 13.60 -7.99 12.56
CA TYR A 142 12.74 -8.85 11.76
C TYR A 142 12.14 -8.13 10.54
N HIS A 143 11.65 -6.90 10.70
CA HIS A 143 11.07 -6.14 9.59
C HIS A 143 12.10 -5.80 8.52
N ILE A 144 13.31 -5.46 8.92
CA ILE A 144 14.40 -5.13 8.00
C ILE A 144 14.88 -6.36 7.25
N GLU A 145 15.20 -7.44 7.96
CA GLU A 145 15.63 -8.72 7.35
C GLU A 145 14.57 -9.29 6.41
N TYR A 146 13.29 -9.15 6.78
CA TYR A 146 12.19 -9.55 5.92
C TYR A 146 12.15 -8.71 4.63
N ALA A 147 12.30 -7.40 4.74
CA ALA A 147 12.28 -6.50 3.58
C ALA A 147 13.46 -6.77 2.62
N GLU A 148 14.65 -7.03 3.16
CA GLU A 148 15.84 -7.43 2.39
C GLU A 148 15.62 -8.77 1.67
N SER A 149 15.23 -9.80 2.42
CA SER A 149 15.05 -11.16 1.89
C SER A 149 13.95 -11.27 0.82
N ASN A 150 12.94 -10.40 0.87
CA ASN A 150 11.83 -10.39 -0.08
C ASN A 150 11.96 -9.30 -1.16
N GLY A 151 13.10 -8.60 -1.23
CA GLY A 151 13.38 -7.58 -2.24
C GLY A 151 12.49 -6.35 -2.15
N GLU A 152 11.93 -6.04 -0.96
CA GLU A 152 11.07 -4.86 -0.78
C GLU A 152 11.83 -3.56 -1.04
N PHE A 153 13.14 -3.50 -0.69
CA PHE A 153 14.00 -2.34 -0.96
C PHE A 153 14.32 -2.14 -2.44
N ASP A 154 14.20 -3.20 -3.25
CA ASP A 154 14.45 -3.19 -4.69
C ASP A 154 13.19 -3.03 -5.54
N THR A 155 12.02 -2.94 -4.91
CA THR A 155 10.72 -2.86 -5.60
C THR A 155 10.59 -1.61 -6.49
N TRP A 156 11.38 -0.56 -6.22
CA TRP A 156 11.46 0.63 -7.08
C TRP A 156 11.85 0.29 -8.53
N LYS A 157 12.62 -0.80 -8.76
CA LYS A 157 13.06 -1.24 -10.10
C LYS A 157 11.92 -1.67 -11.01
N ILE A 158 10.81 -2.11 -10.42
CA ILE A 158 9.61 -2.58 -11.14
C ILE A 158 8.40 -1.67 -10.94
N SER A 159 8.55 -0.60 -10.18
CA SER A 159 7.47 0.37 -9.93
C SER A 159 7.39 1.40 -11.05
N THR A 160 6.17 1.87 -11.34
CA THR A 160 5.94 2.91 -12.37
C THR A 160 6.52 4.25 -11.92
N HIS A 161 6.39 4.56 -10.63
CA HIS A 161 6.86 5.80 -10.03
C HIS A 161 7.61 5.53 -8.73
N VAL A 162 8.53 6.45 -8.41
CA VAL A 162 9.26 6.46 -7.14
C VAL A 162 9.07 7.82 -6.48
N VAL A 163 8.61 7.82 -5.23
CA VAL A 163 8.40 9.01 -4.43
C VAL A 163 9.21 8.90 -3.14
N LYS A 164 10.06 9.90 -2.87
CA LYS A 164 10.85 9.96 -1.64
C LYS A 164 10.01 10.50 -0.49
N ASN A 165 9.96 9.77 0.62
CA ASN A 165 9.27 10.16 1.85
C ASN A 165 10.28 10.34 3.00
N ILE A 166 11.21 11.29 2.83
CA ILE A 166 12.32 11.55 3.76
C ILE A 166 12.24 12.96 4.33
N ILE A 167 11.95 13.97 3.50
CA ILE A 167 12.06 15.40 3.87
C ILE A 167 10.83 15.86 4.64
N SER A 168 9.66 15.80 4.01
CA SER A 168 8.37 16.17 4.64
C SER A 168 7.22 15.35 4.05
N PHE A 169 6.21 15.13 4.86
CA PHE A 169 5.00 14.45 4.44
C PHE A 169 4.28 15.22 3.32
N ASP A 170 4.20 16.54 3.41
CA ASP A 170 3.54 17.38 2.41
C ASP A 170 4.23 17.30 1.05
N SER A 171 5.56 17.30 1.02
CA SER A 171 6.31 17.11 -0.22
C SER A 171 6.02 15.75 -0.86
N THR A 172 5.98 14.69 -0.05
CA THR A 172 5.63 13.34 -0.49
C THR A 172 4.22 13.28 -1.06
N LEU A 173 3.26 13.84 -0.33
CA LEU A 173 1.86 13.86 -0.74
C LEU A 173 1.66 14.64 -2.05
N ASN A 174 2.29 15.80 -2.18
CA ASN A 174 2.20 16.62 -3.40
C ASN A 174 2.76 15.88 -4.62
N GLN A 175 3.85 15.15 -4.49
CA GLN A 175 4.38 14.32 -5.58
C GLN A 175 3.36 13.23 -6.00
N ILE A 176 2.72 12.57 -5.03
CA ILE A 176 1.71 11.55 -5.30
C ILE A 176 0.48 12.18 -5.97
N LEU A 177 0.01 13.32 -5.48
CA LEU A 177 -1.12 14.03 -6.09
C LEU A 177 -0.80 14.48 -7.52
N ALA A 178 0.43 14.90 -7.79
CA ALA A 178 0.88 15.23 -9.15
C ALA A 178 0.86 14.00 -10.07
N ILE A 179 1.38 12.85 -9.62
CA ILE A 179 1.32 11.57 -10.35
C ILE A 179 -0.13 11.20 -10.67
N MET A 180 -1.03 11.38 -9.71
CA MET A 180 -2.45 11.08 -9.87
C MET A 180 -3.21 12.12 -10.70
N GLY A 181 -2.57 13.23 -11.09
CA GLY A 181 -3.24 14.34 -11.79
C GLY A 181 -4.28 15.07 -10.93
N MET A 182 -4.05 15.12 -9.62
CA MET A 182 -4.94 15.74 -8.62
C MET A 182 -4.42 17.08 -8.08
N MET A 183 -3.29 17.58 -8.57
CA MET A 183 -2.82 18.92 -8.22
C MET A 183 -3.73 19.97 -8.86
N ALA A 184 -4.15 20.97 -8.06
CA ALA A 184 -4.81 22.15 -8.63
C ALA A 184 -3.85 22.85 -9.60
N PRO A 185 -4.34 23.34 -10.76
CA PRO A 185 -3.51 24.18 -11.61
C PRO A 185 -3.04 25.39 -10.78
N VAL A 186 -1.76 25.67 -10.81
CA VAL A 186 -1.21 26.89 -10.19
C VAL A 186 -1.82 28.06 -10.95
N SER A 187 -2.72 28.79 -10.31
CA SER A 187 -3.21 30.06 -10.87
C SER A 187 -2.01 30.98 -11.05
N LYS A 188 -1.74 31.35 -12.31
CA LYS A 188 -0.72 32.34 -12.64
C LYS A 188 -1.13 33.71 -12.15
#